data_38e77053b76c409c1060c8be28626fcb
#
_entry.id   38e77053b76c409c1060c8be28626fcb
#
_cell.length_a   1.000
_cell.length_b   1.000
_cell.length_c   1.000
_cell.angle_alpha   90.00
_cell.angle_beta   90.00
_cell.angle_gamma   90.00
#
_symmetry.space_group_name_H-M   'P 1'
#
loop_
_entity.id
_entity.type
_entity.pdbx_description
1 polymer ?
#
loop_
_entity_poly.entity_id
_entity_poly.type
_entity_poly.pdbx_seq_one_letter_code
_entity_poly.pdbx_strand_id
1 'polypeptide(L)'
;MDKIKNNKLIIEFDHTKYDDDLLGGKTIRINEISLVNKINNLQENDLKQLLNNNGIVFAQYRIPATDLKKRKVLNKLNFYYISTVTELKLEDIQSKTFSLGENVEIKPFEKGMDESIIMDIALNNFGHGVFYEDHNLQDKAVERFKIILEKYLDKDDWKIVLLKNLADDKIVSWAIWHWEDENLGLARAELLGTKFVKIPRLGTYTANAMFTDIKKHGAEKCDLNITITNLPMATIYMRLGLKFKYSTEIYHYSMN
;
A
#
# COMPACT_ATOMS: atom_id res chain seq x y z
N MET A 1 6.56 -5.92 18.69
CA MET A 1 6.91 -4.47 18.70
C MET A 1 8.19 -4.30 19.47
N ASP A 2 9.23 -3.89 18.79
CA ASP A 2 10.57 -3.68 19.35
C ASP A 2 10.73 -2.24 19.84
N LYS A 3 11.78 -1.99 20.64
CA LYS A 3 12.03 -0.66 21.22
C LYS A 3 13.53 -0.38 21.32
N ILE A 4 13.93 0.81 20.87
CA ILE A 4 15.27 1.36 21.08
C ILE A 4 15.17 2.73 21.76
N LYS A 5 16.18 3.11 22.54
CA LYS A 5 16.18 4.38 23.26
C LYS A 5 17.58 4.94 23.50
N ASN A 6 17.63 6.25 23.66
CA ASN A 6 18.74 6.98 24.25
C ASN A 6 18.22 8.00 25.28
N ASN A 7 19.05 8.94 25.72
CA ASN A 7 18.66 9.97 26.69
C ASN A 7 17.68 11.06 26.14
N LYS A 8 17.35 11.04 24.84
CA LYS A 8 16.48 12.03 24.21
C LYS A 8 15.29 11.42 23.48
N LEU A 9 15.44 10.20 22.94
CA LEU A 9 14.47 9.55 22.07
C LEU A 9 14.14 8.14 22.54
N ILE A 10 12.89 7.78 22.36
CA ILE A 10 12.38 6.42 22.42
C ILE A 10 11.68 6.13 21.09
N ILE A 11 12.06 5.05 20.41
CA ILE A 11 11.46 4.61 19.16
C ILE A 11 10.89 3.22 19.35
N GLU A 12 9.59 3.08 19.11
CA GLU A 12 8.89 1.81 19.02
C GLU A 12 8.66 1.47 17.56
N PHE A 13 8.96 0.24 17.16
CA PHE A 13 8.96 -0.12 15.73
C PHE A 13 8.70 -1.61 15.51
N ASP A 14 8.37 -1.94 14.26
CA ASP A 14 8.36 -3.28 13.71
C ASP A 14 9.50 -3.42 12.70
N HIS A 15 10.19 -4.56 12.72
CA HIS A 15 11.24 -4.88 11.78
C HIS A 15 10.62 -5.28 10.43
N THR A 16 11.06 -4.63 9.34
CA THR A 16 10.59 -4.91 7.98
C THR A 16 11.59 -5.79 7.23
N LYS A 17 11.81 -7.02 7.72
CA LYS A 17 12.83 -7.97 7.25
C LYS A 17 12.91 -8.16 5.74
N TYR A 18 11.80 -8.01 5.05
CA TYR A 18 11.73 -8.16 3.58
C TYR A 18 12.41 -7.01 2.82
N ASP A 19 12.70 -5.89 3.49
CA ASP A 19 13.42 -4.77 2.91
C ASP A 19 14.92 -4.80 3.26
N ASP A 20 15.38 -5.67 4.17
CA ASP A 20 16.75 -5.70 4.68
C ASP A 20 17.79 -5.99 3.59
N ASP A 21 17.57 -7.06 2.81
CA ASP A 21 18.48 -7.45 1.73
C ASP A 21 18.49 -6.39 0.62
N LEU A 22 17.32 -5.85 0.32
CA LEU A 22 17.15 -4.83 -0.71
C LEU A 22 17.86 -3.52 -0.36
N LEU A 23 17.88 -3.14 0.94
CA LEU A 23 18.46 -1.88 1.42
C LEU A 23 19.83 -2.05 2.11
N GLY A 24 20.35 -3.28 2.18
CA GLY A 24 21.69 -3.58 2.66
C GLY A 24 21.86 -3.48 4.17
N GLY A 25 20.81 -3.70 4.96
CA GLY A 25 20.85 -3.72 6.41
C GLY A 25 19.48 -3.66 7.06
N LYS A 26 19.43 -3.63 8.38
CA LYS A 26 18.16 -3.67 9.14
C LYS A 26 17.25 -2.49 8.80
N THR A 27 16.02 -2.78 8.43
CA THR A 27 14.98 -1.80 8.08
C THR A 27 13.81 -1.85 9.06
N ILE A 28 13.23 -0.69 9.38
CA ILE A 28 12.16 -0.61 10.36
C ILE A 28 10.98 0.22 9.88
N ARG A 29 9.79 -0.15 10.37
CA ARG A 29 8.61 0.71 10.37
C ARG A 29 8.41 1.24 11.77
N ILE A 30 8.53 2.55 11.93
CA ILE A 30 8.30 3.22 13.21
C ILE A 30 6.80 3.27 13.49
N ASN A 31 6.42 2.86 14.69
CA ASN A 31 5.06 2.95 15.22
C ASN A 31 4.90 4.22 16.07
N GLU A 32 5.92 4.56 16.88
CA GLU A 32 5.90 5.78 17.69
C GLU A 32 7.31 6.32 17.93
N ILE A 33 7.43 7.66 17.96
CA ILE A 33 8.60 8.38 18.43
C ILE A 33 8.18 9.21 19.64
N SER A 34 8.75 8.90 20.79
CA SER A 34 8.55 9.65 22.04
C SER A 34 9.80 10.42 22.42
N LEU A 35 9.61 11.66 22.87
CA LEU A 35 10.69 12.52 23.35
C LEU A 35 10.85 12.33 24.88
N VAL A 36 12.07 12.06 25.33
CA VAL A 36 12.40 12.02 26.75
C VAL A 36 12.46 13.45 27.32
N ASN A 37 12.87 14.42 26.48
CA ASN A 37 13.06 15.82 26.83
C ASN A 37 12.31 16.74 25.85
N LYS A 38 12.36 18.08 26.09
CA LYS A 38 11.73 19.07 25.22
C LYS A 38 12.31 19.03 23.80
N ILE A 39 11.47 19.20 22.81
CA ILE A 39 11.79 19.20 21.38
C ILE A 39 12.94 20.14 20.99
N ASN A 40 13.17 21.23 21.77
CA ASN A 40 14.18 22.22 21.44
C ASN A 40 15.63 21.70 21.53
N ASN A 41 15.86 20.63 22.28
CA ASN A 41 17.18 20.01 22.48
C ASN A 41 17.41 18.83 21.52
N LEU A 42 16.47 18.58 20.62
CA LEU A 42 16.55 17.46 19.68
C LEU A 42 17.35 17.87 18.43
N GLN A 43 18.26 17.01 17.99
CA GLN A 43 19.07 17.18 16.79
C GLN A 43 19.04 15.91 15.94
N GLU A 44 19.30 16.04 14.64
CA GLU A 44 19.41 14.89 13.71
C GLU A 44 20.41 13.82 14.21
N ASN A 45 21.57 14.26 14.72
CA ASN A 45 22.60 13.36 15.25
C ASN A 45 22.10 12.44 16.36
N ASP A 46 21.10 12.85 17.13
CA ASP A 46 20.52 12.01 18.20
C ASP A 46 19.81 10.79 17.63
N LEU A 47 19.09 10.97 16.51
CA LEU A 47 18.47 9.87 15.77
C LEU A 47 19.52 9.03 15.06
N LYS A 48 20.42 9.66 14.32
CA LYS A 48 21.47 8.99 13.53
C LYS A 48 22.28 8.04 14.39
N GLN A 49 22.78 8.50 15.54
CA GLN A 49 23.51 7.67 16.50
C GLN A 49 22.65 6.52 17.04
N LEU A 50 21.38 6.77 17.39
CA LEU A 50 20.48 5.75 17.89
C LEU A 50 20.23 4.64 16.87
N LEU A 51 20.00 4.99 15.61
CA LEU A 51 19.78 4.04 14.53
C LEU A 51 21.07 3.26 14.21
N ASN A 52 22.20 3.95 14.06
CA ASN A 52 23.51 3.34 13.81
C ASN A 52 23.89 2.30 14.89
N ASN A 53 23.74 2.65 16.15
CA ASN A 53 24.07 1.76 17.27
C ASN A 53 23.20 0.48 17.29
N ASN A 54 22.10 0.47 16.55
CA ASN A 54 21.19 -0.68 16.42
C ASN A 54 21.22 -1.33 15.02
N GLY A 55 22.19 -0.92 14.17
CA GLY A 55 22.37 -1.47 12.82
C GLY A 55 21.22 -1.15 11.85
N ILE A 56 20.44 -0.10 12.12
CA ILE A 56 19.29 0.30 11.30
C ILE A 56 19.77 1.25 10.21
N VAL A 57 19.56 0.89 8.95
CA VAL A 57 19.96 1.67 7.76
C VAL A 57 18.81 2.47 7.16
N PHE A 58 17.57 2.05 7.42
CA PHE A 58 16.38 2.69 6.88
C PHE A 58 15.22 2.64 7.86
N ALA A 59 14.48 3.74 7.94
CA ALA A 59 13.28 3.83 8.75
C ALA A 59 12.14 4.52 7.98
N GLN A 60 10.96 3.91 8.00
CA GLN A 60 9.71 4.50 7.53
C GLN A 60 8.83 4.87 8.71
N TYR A 61 8.25 6.06 8.71
CA TYR A 61 7.25 6.47 9.68
C TYR A 61 6.01 7.02 9.01
N ARG A 62 4.84 6.60 9.50
CA ARG A 62 3.52 7.08 9.05
C ARG A 62 2.87 7.87 10.16
N ILE A 63 2.43 9.08 9.85
CA ILE A 63 1.73 9.95 10.79
C ILE A 63 0.40 10.42 10.21
N PRO A 64 -0.63 10.70 11.03
CA PRO A 64 -1.83 11.39 10.55
C PRO A 64 -1.45 12.72 9.89
N ALA A 65 -2.02 13.01 8.72
CA ALA A 65 -1.71 14.25 7.97
C ALA A 65 -2.05 15.52 8.75
N THR A 66 -2.87 15.40 9.81
CA THR A 66 -3.23 16.50 10.72
C THR A 66 -2.28 16.68 11.91
N ASP A 67 -1.31 15.75 12.11
CA ASP A 67 -0.41 15.82 13.27
C ASP A 67 0.79 16.74 13.04
N LEU A 68 0.55 18.05 13.16
CA LEU A 68 1.57 19.07 13.00
C LEU A 68 2.70 18.98 14.04
N LYS A 69 2.43 18.38 15.21
CA LYS A 69 3.47 18.24 16.25
C LYS A 69 4.48 17.16 15.84
N LYS A 70 4.01 15.99 15.41
CA LYS A 70 4.89 14.93 14.89
C LYS A 70 5.66 15.40 13.66
N ARG A 71 5.03 16.10 12.72
CA ARG A 71 5.70 16.69 11.56
C ARG A 71 6.88 17.60 11.95
N LYS A 72 6.73 18.46 12.96
CA LYS A 72 7.83 19.28 13.49
C LYS A 72 8.97 18.46 14.06
N VAL A 73 8.67 17.36 14.75
CA VAL A 73 9.69 16.40 15.26
C VAL A 73 10.43 15.77 14.11
N LEU A 74 9.72 15.25 13.11
CA LEU A 74 10.31 14.58 11.95
C LEU A 74 11.24 15.50 11.16
N ASN A 75 10.83 16.74 10.92
CA ASN A 75 11.68 17.74 10.25
C ASN A 75 12.98 18.03 11.02
N LYS A 76 12.93 18.07 12.37
CA LYS A 76 14.14 18.24 13.20
C LYS A 76 15.05 17.02 13.20
N LEU A 77 14.48 15.83 12.98
CA LEU A 77 15.20 14.56 12.88
C LEU A 77 15.65 14.25 11.46
N ASN A 78 15.44 15.17 10.52
CA ASN A 78 15.79 15.05 9.11
C ASN A 78 15.10 13.88 8.38
N PHE A 79 13.89 13.51 8.82
CA PHE A 79 13.02 12.70 7.99
C PHE A 79 12.54 13.51 6.79
N TYR A 80 12.53 12.91 5.62
CA TYR A 80 12.01 13.54 4.42
C TYR A 80 10.64 12.95 4.05
N TYR A 81 9.76 13.86 3.63
CA TYR A 81 8.41 13.52 3.19
C TYR A 81 8.44 12.79 1.85
N ILE A 82 7.68 11.72 1.73
CA ILE A 82 7.57 10.94 0.50
C ILE A 82 6.21 11.16 -0.15
N SER A 83 5.15 10.85 0.56
CA SER A 83 3.81 10.80 0.00
C SER A 83 2.73 10.95 1.06
N THR A 84 1.53 11.27 0.59
CA THR A 84 0.31 11.15 1.38
C THR A 84 -0.52 9.99 0.84
N VAL A 85 -0.86 9.07 1.73
CA VAL A 85 -1.79 7.98 1.45
C VAL A 85 -3.13 8.32 2.07
N THR A 86 -4.17 8.24 1.27
CA THR A 86 -5.55 8.47 1.69
C THR A 86 -6.26 7.12 1.84
N GLU A 87 -6.88 6.90 2.98
CA GLU A 87 -7.78 5.78 3.17
C GLU A 87 -9.18 6.18 2.74
N LEU A 88 -9.74 5.38 1.85
CA LEU A 88 -11.10 5.48 1.35
C LEU A 88 -11.93 4.32 1.88
N LYS A 89 -13.23 4.54 2.04
CA LYS A 89 -14.20 3.50 2.43
C LYS A 89 -15.36 3.43 1.47
N LEU A 90 -15.81 2.22 1.20
CA LEU A 90 -17.07 1.92 0.55
C LEU A 90 -18.01 1.29 1.56
N GLU A 91 -19.17 1.88 1.76
CA GLU A 91 -20.22 1.38 2.64
C GLU A 91 -21.39 0.85 1.82
N ASP A 92 -22.23 0.02 2.42
CA ASP A 92 -23.46 -0.52 1.83
C ASP A 92 -23.19 -1.26 0.49
N ILE A 93 -22.10 -2.04 0.42
CA ILE A 93 -21.70 -2.75 -0.79
C ILE A 93 -22.84 -3.63 -1.32
N GLN A 94 -23.61 -4.25 -0.42
CA GLN A 94 -24.71 -5.15 -0.79
C GLN A 94 -25.82 -4.44 -1.59
N SER A 95 -26.03 -3.14 -1.38
CA SER A 95 -27.02 -2.33 -2.11
C SER A 95 -26.52 -1.84 -3.47
N LYS A 96 -25.21 -1.92 -3.75
CA LYS A 96 -24.61 -1.34 -4.96
C LYS A 96 -24.61 -2.28 -6.15
N THR A 97 -24.62 -1.70 -7.34
CA THR A 97 -24.44 -2.43 -8.61
C THR A 97 -23.12 -2.01 -9.24
N PHE A 98 -22.32 -2.99 -9.59
CA PHE A 98 -21.02 -2.80 -10.26
C PHE A 98 -21.11 -3.38 -11.67
N SER A 99 -21.05 -2.49 -12.68
CA SER A 99 -21.21 -2.90 -14.08
C SER A 99 -19.87 -3.22 -14.71
N LEU A 100 -19.79 -4.35 -15.39
CA LEU A 100 -18.67 -4.72 -16.25
C LEU A 100 -18.93 -4.27 -17.69
N GLY A 101 -17.85 -4.10 -18.46
CA GLY A 101 -17.96 -3.91 -19.90
C GLY A 101 -18.35 -5.22 -20.58
N GLU A 102 -19.05 -5.11 -21.73
CA GLU A 102 -19.50 -6.28 -22.52
C GLU A 102 -18.34 -7.15 -23.03
N ASN A 103 -17.13 -6.60 -23.11
CA ASN A 103 -15.95 -7.28 -23.66
C ASN A 103 -15.07 -7.93 -22.59
N VAL A 104 -15.49 -7.96 -21.34
CA VAL A 104 -14.69 -8.51 -20.23
C VAL A 104 -15.53 -9.42 -19.34
N GLU A 105 -14.87 -10.43 -18.78
CA GLU A 105 -15.45 -11.43 -17.88
C GLU A 105 -14.61 -11.56 -16.61
N ILE A 106 -15.27 -11.71 -15.46
CA ILE A 106 -14.61 -12.04 -14.19
C ILE A 106 -14.22 -13.53 -14.20
N LYS A 107 -12.96 -13.78 -13.87
CA LYS A 107 -12.44 -15.12 -13.63
C LYS A 107 -11.80 -15.16 -12.24
N PRO A 108 -12.24 -16.03 -11.33
CA PRO A 108 -11.54 -16.21 -10.06
C PRO A 108 -10.15 -16.77 -10.32
N PHE A 109 -9.18 -16.37 -9.53
CA PHE A 109 -7.87 -17.01 -9.52
C PHE A 109 -7.94 -18.24 -8.62
N GLU A 110 -7.49 -19.36 -9.14
CA GLU A 110 -7.43 -20.63 -8.41
C GLU A 110 -5.98 -21.01 -8.13
N LYS A 111 -5.74 -21.59 -6.95
CA LYS A 111 -4.38 -22.08 -6.58
C LYS A 111 -3.87 -23.07 -7.61
N GLY A 112 -2.67 -22.83 -8.14
CA GLY A 112 -2.07 -23.63 -9.21
C GLY A 112 -2.25 -23.05 -10.62
N MET A 113 -2.96 -21.93 -10.76
CA MET A 113 -2.90 -21.11 -11.98
C MET A 113 -1.52 -20.47 -12.12
N ASP A 114 -1.16 -20.10 -13.35
CA ASP A 114 0.10 -19.44 -13.65
C ASP A 114 0.10 -18.01 -13.08
N GLU A 115 0.85 -17.80 -12.00
CA GLU A 115 1.04 -16.50 -11.35
C GLU A 115 1.86 -15.52 -12.19
N SER A 116 2.58 -16.01 -13.20
CA SER A 116 3.41 -15.17 -14.07
C SER A 116 2.61 -14.08 -14.77
N ILE A 117 1.33 -14.32 -15.05
CA ILE A 117 0.43 -13.34 -15.66
C ILE A 117 0.19 -12.15 -14.73
N ILE A 118 0.00 -12.40 -13.43
CA ILE A 118 -0.20 -11.36 -12.42
C ILE A 118 1.09 -10.54 -12.29
N MET A 119 2.23 -11.25 -12.18
CA MET A 119 3.56 -10.64 -12.09
C MET A 119 3.89 -9.80 -13.32
N ASP A 120 3.64 -10.32 -14.54
CA ASP A 120 3.87 -9.59 -15.79
C ASP A 120 3.09 -8.27 -15.84
N ILE A 121 1.79 -8.32 -15.52
CA ILE A 121 0.96 -7.11 -15.47
C ILE A 121 1.48 -6.13 -14.42
N ALA A 122 1.85 -6.64 -13.24
CA ALA A 122 2.32 -5.82 -12.13
C ALA A 122 3.64 -5.11 -12.46
N LEU A 123 4.65 -5.86 -12.87
CA LEU A 123 6.00 -5.31 -13.08
C LEU A 123 6.10 -4.37 -14.28
N ASN A 124 5.27 -4.58 -15.30
CA ASN A 124 5.31 -3.75 -16.51
C ASN A 124 4.39 -2.53 -16.47
N ASN A 125 3.42 -2.45 -15.53
CA ASN A 125 2.40 -1.40 -15.57
C ASN A 125 2.21 -0.68 -14.23
N PHE A 126 2.90 -1.08 -13.18
CA PHE A 126 2.78 -0.44 -11.89
C PHE A 126 3.83 0.66 -11.74
N GLY A 127 3.40 1.88 -11.46
CA GLY A 127 4.28 3.05 -11.33
C GLY A 127 3.93 3.94 -10.13
N HIS A 128 3.09 3.43 -9.23
CA HIS A 128 2.66 4.17 -8.04
C HIS A 128 3.00 3.42 -6.77
N GLY A 129 3.27 4.15 -5.70
CA GLY A 129 3.56 3.60 -4.39
C GLY A 129 4.76 4.26 -3.75
N VAL A 130 4.93 4.04 -2.45
CA VAL A 130 5.87 4.79 -1.60
C VAL A 130 7.32 4.74 -2.09
N PHE A 131 7.78 3.58 -2.59
CA PHE A 131 9.15 3.45 -3.13
C PHE A 131 9.27 4.05 -4.53
N TYR A 132 8.22 4.04 -5.34
CA TYR A 132 8.22 4.72 -6.64
C TYR A 132 8.24 6.25 -6.49
N GLU A 133 7.69 6.77 -5.40
CA GLU A 133 7.63 8.20 -5.09
C GLU A 133 8.86 8.69 -4.34
N ASP A 134 9.67 7.78 -3.78
CA ASP A 134 10.94 8.09 -3.14
C ASP A 134 12.09 8.12 -4.16
N HIS A 135 12.57 9.32 -4.49
CA HIS A 135 13.64 9.51 -5.47
C HIS A 135 14.98 8.80 -5.12
N ASN A 136 15.19 8.45 -3.84
CA ASN A 136 16.35 7.70 -3.39
C ASN A 136 16.19 6.18 -3.55
N LEU A 137 14.98 5.69 -3.78
CA LEU A 137 14.64 4.26 -3.81
C LEU A 137 13.94 3.82 -5.10
N GLN A 138 13.78 4.70 -6.10
CA GLN A 138 13.08 4.38 -7.34
C GLN A 138 13.70 3.21 -8.10
N ASP A 139 15.02 3.08 -8.08
CA ASP A 139 15.76 1.98 -8.68
C ASP A 139 15.43 0.62 -8.05
N LYS A 140 14.98 0.61 -6.79
CA LYS A 140 14.61 -0.58 -6.02
C LYS A 140 13.10 -0.83 -5.98
N ALA A 141 12.31 0.09 -6.51
CA ALA A 141 10.86 0.05 -6.37
C ALA A 141 10.22 -1.19 -7.03
N VAL A 142 10.70 -1.58 -8.21
CA VAL A 142 10.20 -2.76 -8.95
C VAL A 142 10.48 -4.05 -8.19
N GLU A 143 11.72 -4.22 -7.71
CA GLU A 143 12.11 -5.41 -6.96
C GLU A 143 11.35 -5.53 -5.64
N ARG A 144 11.22 -4.41 -4.91
CA ARG A 144 10.40 -4.38 -3.69
C ARG A 144 8.94 -4.73 -3.96
N PHE A 145 8.39 -4.20 -5.04
CA PHE A 145 7.00 -4.49 -5.41
C PHE A 145 6.80 -5.98 -5.73
N LYS A 146 7.78 -6.60 -6.43
CA LYS A 146 7.80 -8.03 -6.67
C LYS A 146 7.75 -8.83 -5.36
N ILE A 147 8.63 -8.53 -4.40
CA ILE A 147 8.68 -9.19 -3.09
C ILE A 147 7.33 -9.07 -2.35
N ILE A 148 6.70 -7.90 -2.40
CA ILE A 148 5.40 -7.68 -1.75
C ILE A 148 4.30 -8.51 -2.44
N LEU A 149 4.29 -8.52 -3.78
CA LEU A 149 3.29 -9.25 -4.55
C LEU A 149 3.40 -10.76 -4.34
N GLU A 150 4.62 -11.32 -4.35
CA GLU A 150 4.87 -12.73 -4.03
C GLU A 150 4.29 -13.11 -2.67
N LYS A 151 4.48 -12.26 -1.65
CA LYS A 151 3.87 -12.50 -0.33
C LYS A 151 2.34 -12.46 -0.32
N TYR A 152 1.75 -11.68 -1.20
CA TYR A 152 0.30 -11.63 -1.31
C TYR A 152 -0.26 -12.86 -2.00
N LEU A 153 0.46 -13.38 -3.01
CA LEU A 153 0.10 -14.59 -3.72
C LEU A 153 0.22 -15.85 -2.85
N ASP A 154 1.17 -15.86 -1.91
CA ASP A 154 1.39 -16.98 -0.96
C ASP A 154 0.32 -17.09 0.14
N LYS A 155 -0.53 -16.08 0.33
CA LYS A 155 -1.52 -16.08 1.40
C LYS A 155 -2.83 -16.75 0.99
N ASP A 156 -3.19 -17.82 1.67
CA ASP A 156 -4.41 -18.60 1.39
C ASP A 156 -5.72 -17.84 1.67
N ASP A 157 -5.69 -16.85 2.56
CA ASP A 157 -6.85 -16.02 2.94
C ASP A 157 -7.10 -14.84 2.00
N TRP A 158 -6.18 -14.59 1.06
CA TRP A 158 -6.31 -13.52 0.09
C TRP A 158 -7.06 -13.97 -1.16
N LYS A 159 -7.91 -13.09 -1.67
CA LYS A 159 -8.73 -13.33 -2.87
C LYS A 159 -8.16 -12.54 -4.03
N ILE A 160 -8.03 -13.22 -5.16
CA ILE A 160 -7.53 -12.63 -6.41
C ILE A 160 -8.62 -12.77 -7.46
N VAL A 161 -8.95 -11.66 -8.08
CA VAL A 161 -9.93 -11.55 -9.16
C VAL A 161 -9.21 -11.20 -10.43
N LEU A 162 -9.42 -11.98 -11.48
CA LEU A 162 -8.88 -11.73 -12.80
C LEU A 162 -9.98 -11.17 -13.72
N LEU A 163 -9.60 -10.27 -14.60
CA LEU A 163 -10.44 -9.86 -15.72
C LEU A 163 -9.87 -10.40 -17.02
N LYS A 164 -10.72 -11.14 -17.75
CA LYS A 164 -10.41 -11.72 -19.04
C LYS A 164 -11.06 -10.88 -20.15
N ASN A 165 -10.33 -10.62 -21.22
CA ASN A 165 -10.86 -10.04 -22.45
C ASN A 165 -11.52 -11.13 -23.29
N LEU A 166 -12.78 -10.96 -23.65
CA LEU A 166 -13.55 -11.94 -24.43
C LEU A 166 -13.13 -12.03 -25.89
N ALA A 167 -12.44 -11.01 -26.42
CA ALA A 167 -12.04 -10.98 -27.82
C ALA A 167 -10.86 -11.93 -28.14
N ASP A 168 -9.95 -12.11 -27.19
CA ASP A 168 -8.72 -12.91 -27.38
C ASP A 168 -8.44 -13.90 -26.24
N ASP A 169 -9.39 -14.06 -25.33
CA ASP A 169 -9.37 -14.99 -24.18
C ASP A 169 -8.21 -14.77 -23.20
N LYS A 170 -7.61 -13.56 -23.19
CA LYS A 170 -6.44 -13.22 -22.36
C LYS A 170 -6.82 -12.48 -21.09
N ILE A 171 -6.05 -12.73 -20.02
CA ILE A 171 -6.13 -11.94 -18.79
C ILE A 171 -5.53 -10.56 -19.08
N VAL A 172 -6.29 -9.52 -18.75
CA VAL A 172 -5.94 -8.12 -19.00
C VAL A 172 -5.83 -7.28 -17.74
N SER A 173 -6.36 -7.76 -16.63
CA SER A 173 -6.18 -7.13 -15.32
C SER A 173 -6.46 -8.08 -14.18
N TRP A 174 -6.09 -7.66 -12.99
CA TRP A 174 -6.32 -8.37 -11.74
C TRP A 174 -6.54 -7.39 -10.59
N ALA A 175 -7.16 -7.89 -9.51
CA ALA A 175 -7.27 -7.17 -8.24
C ALA A 175 -7.12 -8.16 -7.07
N ILE A 176 -6.59 -7.65 -5.96
CA ILE A 176 -6.37 -8.43 -4.72
C ILE A 176 -7.12 -7.76 -3.58
N TRP A 177 -7.80 -8.59 -2.80
CA TRP A 177 -8.46 -8.17 -1.57
C TRP A 177 -8.44 -9.30 -0.53
N HIS A 178 -8.69 -8.97 0.74
CA HIS A 178 -8.83 -9.93 1.84
C HIS A 178 -9.85 -9.45 2.88
N TRP A 179 -10.21 -10.30 3.81
CA TRP A 179 -10.96 -9.89 4.98
C TRP A 179 -10.06 -9.13 5.96
N GLU A 180 -10.40 -7.90 6.29
CA GLU A 180 -9.80 -7.17 7.40
C GLU A 180 -10.45 -7.58 8.71
N ASP A 181 -11.78 -7.74 8.71
CA ASP A 181 -12.58 -8.32 9.79
C ASP A 181 -13.86 -8.96 9.20
N GLU A 182 -13.84 -10.29 9.06
CA GLU A 182 -14.96 -11.04 8.48
C GLU A 182 -16.21 -10.96 9.35
N ASN A 183 -16.07 -10.93 10.69
CA ASN A 183 -17.21 -10.85 11.60
C ASN A 183 -17.95 -9.51 11.49
N LEU A 184 -17.23 -8.44 11.12
CA LEU A 184 -17.79 -7.11 10.88
C LEU A 184 -18.18 -6.87 9.42
N GLY A 185 -18.05 -7.89 8.55
CA GLY A 185 -18.29 -7.76 7.12
C GLY A 185 -17.37 -6.76 6.43
N LEU A 186 -16.15 -6.55 6.97
CA LEU A 186 -15.19 -5.57 6.48
C LEU A 186 -14.12 -6.25 5.63
N ALA A 187 -14.13 -5.97 4.33
CA ALA A 187 -13.08 -6.34 3.39
C ALA A 187 -12.03 -5.22 3.26
N ARG A 188 -10.83 -5.59 2.82
CA ARG A 188 -9.78 -4.66 2.45
C ARG A 188 -9.28 -4.94 1.03
N ALA A 189 -9.35 -3.93 0.18
CA ALA A 189 -8.77 -3.97 -1.15
C ALA A 189 -7.32 -3.46 -1.10
N GLU A 190 -6.40 -4.24 -1.65
CA GLU A 190 -4.96 -3.97 -1.51
C GLU A 190 -4.34 -3.46 -2.80
N LEU A 191 -4.47 -4.21 -3.88
CA LEU A 191 -3.83 -3.90 -5.14
C LEU A 191 -4.76 -4.15 -6.32
N LEU A 192 -4.50 -3.41 -7.39
CA LEU A 192 -5.17 -3.58 -8.67
C LEU A 192 -4.16 -3.28 -9.79
N GLY A 193 -4.06 -4.18 -10.76
CA GLY A 193 -3.18 -4.04 -11.92
C GLY A 193 -3.92 -4.21 -13.24
N THR A 194 -3.56 -3.39 -14.24
CA THR A 194 -4.14 -3.45 -15.60
C THR A 194 -3.05 -3.47 -16.66
N LYS A 195 -3.22 -4.26 -17.72
CA LYS A 195 -2.37 -4.17 -18.92
C LYS A 195 -2.61 -2.87 -19.68
N PHE A 196 -1.58 -2.40 -20.39
CA PHE A 196 -1.75 -1.39 -21.43
C PHE A 196 -2.37 -2.02 -22.68
N VAL A 197 -3.70 -2.13 -22.69
CA VAL A 197 -4.49 -2.63 -23.80
C VAL A 197 -5.56 -1.62 -24.18
N LYS A 198 -6.00 -1.64 -25.45
CA LYS A 198 -7.02 -0.70 -25.97
C LYS A 198 -8.45 -1.10 -25.53
N ILE A 199 -8.63 -1.36 -24.23
CA ILE A 199 -9.96 -1.56 -23.64
C ILE A 199 -10.33 -0.29 -22.88
N PRO A 200 -11.28 0.51 -23.37
CA PRO A 200 -11.71 1.71 -22.66
C PRO A 200 -12.21 1.38 -21.26
N ARG A 201 -11.88 2.22 -20.28
CA ARG A 201 -12.32 2.08 -18.87
C ARG A 201 -11.86 0.79 -18.16
N LEU A 202 -10.81 0.12 -18.62
CA LEU A 202 -10.34 -1.14 -18.01
C LEU A 202 -10.12 -1.02 -16.49
N GLY A 203 -9.49 0.06 -16.01
CA GLY A 203 -9.32 0.30 -14.58
C GLY A 203 -10.65 0.38 -13.81
N THR A 204 -11.70 0.97 -14.41
CA THR A 204 -13.04 0.98 -13.81
C THR A 204 -13.64 -0.42 -13.76
N TYR A 205 -13.51 -1.20 -14.84
CA TYR A 205 -14.02 -2.58 -14.88
C TYR A 205 -13.28 -3.47 -13.88
N THR A 206 -11.97 -3.27 -13.72
CA THR A 206 -11.18 -4.02 -12.72
C THR A 206 -11.65 -3.71 -11.29
N ALA A 207 -11.85 -2.43 -10.97
CA ALA A 207 -12.40 -2.03 -9.68
C ALA A 207 -13.82 -2.59 -9.45
N ASN A 208 -14.67 -2.56 -10.48
CA ASN A 208 -16.01 -3.13 -10.43
C ASN A 208 -15.98 -4.66 -10.24
N ALA A 209 -15.07 -5.35 -10.92
CA ALA A 209 -14.88 -6.79 -10.75
C ALA A 209 -14.48 -7.15 -9.30
N MET A 210 -13.54 -6.40 -8.74
CA MET A 210 -13.12 -6.55 -7.35
C MET A 210 -14.30 -6.34 -6.39
N PHE A 211 -15.05 -5.25 -6.51
CA PHE A 211 -16.20 -5.00 -5.63
C PHE A 211 -17.35 -5.97 -5.87
N THR A 212 -17.53 -6.50 -7.09
CA THR A 212 -18.48 -7.58 -7.38
C THR A 212 -18.11 -8.85 -6.61
N ASP A 213 -16.84 -9.21 -6.60
CA ASP A 213 -16.35 -10.39 -5.89
C ASP A 213 -16.45 -10.20 -4.37
N ILE A 214 -16.02 -9.05 -3.85
CA ILE A 214 -16.18 -8.66 -2.44
C ILE A 214 -17.66 -8.78 -1.99
N LYS A 215 -18.58 -8.25 -2.81
CA LYS A 215 -20.02 -8.35 -2.58
C LYS A 215 -20.52 -9.80 -2.57
N LYS A 216 -20.06 -10.61 -3.53
CA LYS A 216 -20.42 -12.03 -3.64
C LYS A 216 -20.01 -12.82 -2.41
N HIS A 217 -18.91 -12.44 -1.74
CA HIS A 217 -18.45 -13.05 -0.50
C HIS A 217 -19.16 -12.52 0.76
N GLY A 218 -20.12 -11.61 0.62
CA GLY A 218 -20.95 -11.14 1.71
C GLY A 218 -20.43 -9.93 2.46
N ALA A 219 -19.38 -9.27 1.99
CA ALA A 219 -18.88 -8.07 2.63
C ALA A 219 -19.89 -6.91 2.56
N GLU A 220 -20.05 -6.19 3.66
CA GLU A 220 -20.88 -5.00 3.75
C GLU A 220 -20.10 -3.72 3.48
N LYS A 221 -18.81 -3.73 3.79
CA LYS A 221 -17.90 -2.58 3.70
C LYS A 221 -16.58 -2.99 3.11
N CYS A 222 -15.88 -2.01 2.50
CA CYS A 222 -14.52 -2.20 2.03
C CYS A 222 -13.70 -0.95 2.28
N ASP A 223 -12.53 -1.11 2.89
CA ASP A 223 -11.52 -0.08 3.03
C ASP A 223 -10.40 -0.30 1.99
N LEU A 224 -9.79 0.77 1.54
CA LEU A 224 -8.62 0.72 0.67
C LEU A 224 -7.76 1.96 0.82
N ASN A 225 -6.50 1.81 0.47
CA ASN A 225 -5.52 2.90 0.45
C ASN A 225 -5.20 3.34 -0.97
N ILE A 226 -5.00 4.64 -1.15
CA ILE A 226 -4.54 5.22 -2.40
C ILE A 226 -3.53 6.33 -2.14
N THR A 227 -2.41 6.36 -2.89
CA THR A 227 -1.52 7.52 -2.87
C THR A 227 -2.19 8.69 -3.56
N ILE A 228 -2.00 9.89 -3.03
CA ILE A 228 -2.62 11.11 -3.57
C ILE A 228 -2.19 11.39 -5.02
N THR A 229 -1.05 10.88 -5.44
CA THR A 229 -0.51 11.00 -6.80
C THR A 229 -1.23 10.11 -7.81
N ASN A 230 -1.91 9.05 -7.36
CA ASN A 230 -2.68 8.16 -8.25
C ASN A 230 -4.07 8.72 -8.57
N LEU A 231 -4.10 9.90 -9.22
CA LEU A 231 -5.33 10.59 -9.58
C LEU A 231 -6.29 9.78 -10.46
N PRO A 232 -5.84 8.95 -11.44
CA PRO A 232 -6.74 8.12 -12.22
C PRO A 232 -7.58 7.19 -11.34
N MET A 233 -6.94 6.45 -10.42
CA MET A 233 -7.64 5.53 -9.53
C MET A 233 -8.47 6.26 -8.49
N ALA A 234 -8.00 7.38 -7.94
CA ALA A 234 -8.79 8.21 -7.03
C ALA A 234 -10.10 8.65 -7.69
N THR A 235 -10.04 9.09 -8.95
CA THR A 235 -11.23 9.48 -9.73
C THR A 235 -12.20 8.31 -9.92
N ILE A 236 -11.70 7.11 -10.21
CA ILE A 236 -12.52 5.90 -10.35
C ILE A 236 -13.22 5.60 -9.03
N TYR A 237 -12.49 5.54 -7.94
CA TYR A 237 -13.05 5.20 -6.62
C TYR A 237 -14.09 6.21 -6.14
N MET A 238 -13.86 7.51 -6.35
CA MET A 238 -14.86 8.54 -6.01
C MET A 238 -16.15 8.39 -6.83
N ARG A 239 -16.04 8.05 -8.13
CA ARG A 239 -17.22 7.77 -8.98
C ARG A 239 -17.97 6.51 -8.56
N LEU A 240 -17.30 5.53 -7.99
CA LEU A 240 -17.92 4.33 -7.41
C LEU A 240 -18.55 4.59 -6.04
N GLY A 241 -18.45 5.82 -5.54
CA GLY A 241 -19.07 6.23 -4.27
C GLY A 241 -18.24 5.93 -3.03
N LEU A 242 -16.93 5.71 -3.18
CA LEU A 242 -16.05 5.65 -2.03
C LEU A 242 -15.94 7.03 -1.39
N LYS A 243 -15.88 7.04 -0.07
CA LYS A 243 -15.77 8.25 0.75
C LYS A 243 -14.40 8.31 1.41
N PHE A 244 -13.92 9.52 1.61
CA PHE A 244 -12.72 9.79 2.39
C PHE A 244 -12.90 9.33 3.85
N LYS A 245 -11.89 8.69 4.41
CA LYS A 245 -11.84 8.29 5.82
C LYS A 245 -10.80 9.10 6.59
N TYR A 246 -9.53 9.00 6.21
CA TYR A 246 -8.44 9.83 6.72
C TYR A 246 -7.23 9.79 5.77
N SER A 247 -6.23 10.64 6.04
CA SER A 247 -4.95 10.60 5.32
C SER A 247 -3.78 10.47 6.29
N THR A 248 -2.75 9.76 5.83
CA THR A 248 -1.47 9.63 6.51
C THR A 248 -0.35 10.12 5.62
N GLU A 249 0.57 10.86 6.19
CA GLU A 249 1.83 11.23 5.55
C GLU A 249 2.89 10.17 5.83
N ILE A 250 3.68 9.86 4.82
CA ILE A 250 4.76 8.89 4.89
C ILE A 250 6.08 9.64 4.82
N TYR A 251 6.93 9.34 5.77
CA TYR A 251 8.27 9.89 5.90
C TYR A 251 9.30 8.77 5.91
N HIS A 252 10.41 9.02 5.25
CA HIS A 252 11.57 8.13 5.28
C HIS A 252 12.76 8.81 5.94
N TYR A 253 13.63 7.98 6.49
CA TYR A 253 14.96 8.31 6.94
C TYR A 253 15.92 7.26 6.39
N SER A 254 16.94 7.67 5.65
CA SER A 254 18.00 6.80 5.13
C SER A 254 19.34 7.22 5.71
N MET A 255 20.16 6.23 6.03
CA MET A 255 21.53 6.44 6.54
C MET A 255 22.56 6.69 5.43
N ASN A 256 22.17 6.50 4.17
CA ASN A 256 23.05 6.67 2.99
C ASN A 256 23.07 8.13 2.52
#